data_b863190eb44f10588c0d076621560177
#
_entry.id   b863190eb44f10588c0d076621560177
#
_cell.length_a   1.000
_cell.length_b   1.000
_cell.length_c   1.000
_cell.angle_alpha   90.00
_cell.angle_beta   90.00
_cell.angle_gamma   90.00
#
_symmetry.space_group_name_H-M   'P 1'
#
loop_
_entity.id
_entity.type
_entity.pdbx_description
1 polymer ?
#
loop_
_entity_poly.entity_id
_entity_poly.type
_entity_poly.pdbx_seq_one_letter_code
_entity_poly.pdbx_strand_id
1 'polypeptide(L)'
;MTKLAGRRVLLRPLVATDFPAWQEVRRRNAEWLTPWEPARNPGLPDVVESADAFAMRCSARERERQLGTGFGFGIFVDPAESGPGGVRAGRGRRREEHFAGEINLSSVQRGPFQSAYVGYWIDQAQAGRGYMPEALVVVARFAFDHVRLHRIQISIIPRNLRSRRVVEKLKIRDEGIAHRYLEINGVWEDHIRYALTLEEWHDRRDELVREWLG
;
A
#
# COMPACT_ATOMS: atom_id res chain seq x y z
N MET A 1 -3.93 -12.68 13.54
CA MET A 1 -4.08 -11.69 12.43
C MET A 1 -2.78 -10.90 12.33
N THR A 2 -2.13 -10.86 11.18
CA THR A 2 -0.83 -10.19 11.00
C THR A 2 -1.00 -8.68 11.07
N LYS A 3 -0.48 -8.05 12.12
CA LYS A 3 -0.38 -6.59 12.25
C LYS A 3 1.08 -6.19 12.06
N LEU A 4 1.33 -5.18 11.22
CA LEU A 4 2.66 -4.64 10.97
C LEU A 4 2.67 -3.18 11.45
N ALA A 5 3.52 -2.88 12.42
CA ALA A 5 3.62 -1.55 12.99
C ALA A 5 4.77 -0.77 12.37
N GLY A 6 4.48 0.44 11.92
CA GLY A 6 5.44 1.50 11.67
C GLY A 6 5.54 2.43 12.88
N ARG A 7 6.14 3.59 12.67
CA ARG A 7 6.22 4.65 13.69
C ARG A 7 4.86 5.30 13.93
N ARG A 8 4.16 5.71 12.84
CA ARG A 8 2.88 6.42 12.84
C ARG A 8 1.77 5.65 12.12
N VAL A 9 2.13 4.61 11.35
CA VAL A 9 1.17 3.79 10.63
C VAL A 9 1.03 2.41 11.28
N LEU A 10 -0.18 1.88 11.24
CA LEU A 10 -0.47 0.48 11.51
C LEU A 10 -1.04 -0.15 10.24
N LEU A 11 -0.45 -1.24 9.79
CA LEU A 11 -0.93 -2.01 8.66
C LEU A 11 -1.59 -3.30 9.17
N ARG A 12 -2.83 -3.51 8.83
CA ARG A 12 -3.55 -4.76 9.11
C ARG A 12 -4.48 -5.14 7.97
N PRO A 13 -4.79 -6.42 7.79
CA PRO A 13 -5.82 -6.83 6.87
C PRO A 13 -7.15 -6.14 7.18
N LEU A 14 -7.88 -5.76 6.15
CA LEU A 14 -9.24 -5.28 6.29
C LEU A 14 -10.19 -6.44 6.58
N VAL A 15 -11.21 -6.16 7.38
CA VAL A 15 -12.28 -7.07 7.74
C VAL A 15 -13.64 -6.45 7.40
N ALA A 16 -14.70 -7.24 7.32
CA ALA A 16 -16.03 -6.76 6.91
C ALA A 16 -16.52 -5.54 7.71
N THR A 17 -16.18 -5.48 9.00
CA THR A 17 -16.54 -4.36 9.89
C THR A 17 -15.83 -3.03 9.57
N ASP A 18 -14.80 -3.05 8.72
CA ASP A 18 -14.12 -1.82 8.29
C ASP A 18 -14.89 -1.10 7.16
N PHE A 19 -15.94 -1.73 6.61
CA PHE A 19 -16.66 -1.22 5.45
C PHE A 19 -17.10 0.25 5.58
N PRO A 20 -17.73 0.71 6.68
CA PRO A 20 -18.19 2.09 6.77
C PRO A 20 -17.04 3.11 6.63
N ALA A 21 -15.95 2.90 7.36
CA ALA A 21 -14.79 3.79 7.31
C ALA A 21 -14.07 3.73 5.94
N TRP A 22 -13.96 2.54 5.36
CA TRP A 22 -13.38 2.33 4.04
C TRP A 22 -14.22 2.99 2.95
N GLN A 23 -15.55 2.79 2.97
CA GLN A 23 -16.50 3.36 2.01
C GLN A 23 -16.46 4.89 2.03
N GLU A 24 -16.51 5.49 3.24
CA GLU A 24 -16.43 6.95 3.41
C GLU A 24 -15.18 7.52 2.74
N VAL A 25 -14.02 6.92 3.03
CA VAL A 25 -12.74 7.36 2.45
C VAL A 25 -12.72 7.15 0.94
N ARG A 26 -13.23 6.03 0.43
CA ARG A 26 -13.30 5.75 -1.01
C ARG A 26 -14.19 6.74 -1.75
N ARG A 27 -15.38 7.03 -1.22
CA ARG A 27 -16.33 7.96 -1.84
C ARG A 27 -15.78 9.38 -1.92
N ARG A 28 -15.25 9.91 -0.82
CA ARG A 28 -14.69 11.28 -0.82
C ARG A 28 -13.44 11.44 -1.67
N ASN A 29 -12.77 10.34 -1.99
CA ASN A 29 -11.57 10.33 -2.83
C ASN A 29 -11.81 9.81 -4.26
N ALA A 30 -13.06 9.67 -4.72
CA ALA A 30 -13.35 9.09 -6.03
C ALA A 30 -12.60 9.83 -7.16
N GLU A 31 -12.71 11.16 -7.23
CA GLU A 31 -12.02 11.98 -8.23
C GLU A 31 -10.49 11.93 -8.11
N TRP A 32 -9.99 11.79 -6.87
CA TRP A 32 -8.56 11.70 -6.59
C TRP A 32 -7.95 10.37 -7.04
N LEU A 33 -8.69 9.26 -6.99
CA LEU A 33 -8.20 7.89 -7.22
C LEU A 33 -8.50 7.38 -8.62
N THR A 34 -9.68 7.66 -9.16
CA THR A 34 -10.14 7.15 -10.46
C THR A 34 -9.13 7.31 -11.61
N PRO A 35 -8.39 8.44 -11.75
CA PRO A 35 -7.42 8.59 -12.83
C PRO A 35 -6.24 7.63 -12.78
N TRP A 36 -6.07 6.89 -11.68
CA TRP A 36 -4.92 6.05 -11.39
C TRP A 36 -5.26 4.57 -11.20
N GLU A 37 -6.53 4.21 -11.34
CA GLU A 37 -7.03 2.87 -11.08
C GLU A 37 -7.56 2.21 -12.36
N PRO A 38 -7.51 0.87 -12.47
CA PRO A 38 -8.20 0.15 -13.52
C PRO A 38 -9.70 0.49 -13.54
N ALA A 39 -10.28 0.52 -14.73
CA ALA A 39 -11.73 0.65 -14.86
C ALA A 39 -12.44 -0.47 -14.10
N ARG A 40 -13.55 -0.13 -13.47
CA ARG A 40 -14.38 -1.13 -12.80
C ARG A 40 -15.00 -2.09 -13.82
N ASN A 41 -14.97 -3.38 -13.51
CA ASN A 41 -15.72 -4.36 -14.30
C ASN A 41 -17.24 -4.17 -14.06
N PRO A 42 -18.02 -3.76 -15.07
CA PRO A 42 -19.46 -3.52 -14.89
C PRO A 42 -20.26 -4.79 -14.57
N GLY A 43 -19.69 -5.97 -14.85
CA GLY A 43 -20.31 -7.27 -14.54
C GLY A 43 -20.17 -7.71 -13.09
N LEU A 44 -19.40 -6.97 -12.27
CA LEU A 44 -19.20 -7.27 -10.85
C LEU A 44 -19.91 -6.26 -9.95
N PRO A 45 -20.40 -6.69 -8.76
CA PRO A 45 -20.94 -5.76 -7.76
C PRO A 45 -19.93 -4.67 -7.38
N ASP A 46 -20.45 -3.45 -7.19
CA ASP A 46 -19.60 -2.35 -6.74
C ASP A 46 -19.19 -2.54 -5.29
N VAL A 47 -17.91 -2.74 -5.07
CA VAL A 47 -17.33 -2.89 -3.73
C VAL A 47 -17.54 -1.65 -2.86
N VAL A 48 -17.65 -0.45 -3.48
CA VAL A 48 -17.87 0.79 -2.75
C VAL A 48 -19.32 0.93 -2.31
N GLU A 49 -20.26 0.35 -3.08
CA GLU A 49 -21.69 0.50 -2.80
C GLU A 49 -22.29 -0.71 -2.05
N SER A 50 -21.55 -1.82 -1.95
CA SER A 50 -22.05 -3.07 -1.37
C SER A 50 -21.16 -3.59 -0.25
N ALA A 51 -21.71 -3.65 0.96
CA ALA A 51 -21.05 -4.26 2.12
C ALA A 51 -20.74 -5.75 1.90
N ASP A 52 -21.62 -6.47 1.21
CA ASP A 52 -21.42 -7.89 0.87
C ASP A 52 -20.26 -8.05 -0.10
N ALA A 53 -20.19 -7.23 -1.14
CA ALA A 53 -19.07 -7.24 -2.08
C ALA A 53 -17.74 -6.91 -1.39
N PHE A 54 -17.74 -5.97 -0.45
CA PHE A 54 -16.58 -5.67 0.37
C PHE A 54 -16.19 -6.85 1.28
N ALA A 55 -17.16 -7.50 1.93
CA ALA A 55 -16.90 -8.69 2.76
C ALA A 55 -16.33 -9.85 1.93
N MET A 56 -16.86 -10.07 0.71
CA MET A 56 -16.30 -11.05 -0.23
C MET A 56 -14.87 -10.72 -0.64
N ARG A 57 -14.57 -9.44 -0.90
CA ARG A 57 -13.21 -8.96 -1.16
C ARG A 57 -12.28 -9.23 0.02
N CYS A 58 -12.69 -8.95 1.25
CA CYS A 58 -11.91 -9.24 2.45
C CYS A 58 -11.63 -10.75 2.57
N SER A 59 -12.64 -11.59 2.32
CA SER A 59 -12.49 -13.05 2.35
C SER A 59 -11.54 -13.57 1.26
N ALA A 60 -11.58 -12.99 0.06
CA ALA A 60 -10.67 -13.32 -1.03
C ALA A 60 -9.21 -12.96 -0.66
N ARG A 61 -8.99 -11.76 -0.10
CA ARG A 61 -7.67 -11.32 0.38
C ARG A 61 -7.13 -12.18 1.52
N GLU A 62 -8.02 -12.68 2.39
CA GLU A 62 -7.63 -13.65 3.43
C GLU A 62 -7.14 -14.96 2.83
N ARG A 63 -7.85 -15.50 1.82
CA ARG A 63 -7.41 -16.72 1.10
C ARG A 63 -6.07 -16.52 0.39
N GLU A 64 -5.87 -15.39 -0.30
CA GLU A 64 -4.59 -15.05 -0.92
C GLU A 64 -3.44 -15.07 0.10
N ARG A 65 -3.68 -14.50 1.29
CA ARG A 65 -2.69 -14.49 2.37
C ARG A 65 -2.39 -15.89 2.90
N GLN A 66 -3.41 -16.72 3.10
CA GLN A 66 -3.23 -18.10 3.55
C GLN A 66 -2.44 -18.95 2.54
N LEU A 67 -2.68 -18.72 1.25
CA LEU A 67 -1.95 -19.37 0.16
C LEU A 67 -0.57 -18.74 -0.09
N GLY A 68 -0.27 -17.58 0.52
CA GLY A 68 0.98 -16.86 0.29
C GLY A 68 1.09 -16.22 -1.09
N THR A 69 -0.03 -16.03 -1.80
CA THR A 69 -0.08 -15.46 -3.16
C THR A 69 -0.31 -13.95 -3.18
N GLY A 70 -0.74 -13.37 -2.04
CA GLY A 70 -0.95 -11.94 -1.89
C GLY A 70 -1.18 -11.53 -0.44
N PHE A 71 -0.82 -10.28 -0.12
CA PHE A 71 -0.96 -9.72 1.22
C PHE A 71 -1.51 -8.29 1.12
N GLY A 72 -2.81 -8.13 1.37
CA GLY A 72 -3.48 -6.84 1.39
C GLY A 72 -3.55 -6.26 2.81
N PHE A 73 -3.27 -4.96 2.94
CA PHE A 73 -3.33 -4.24 4.20
C PHE A 73 -4.07 -2.92 4.05
N GLY A 74 -4.97 -2.63 5.00
CA GLY A 74 -5.41 -1.28 5.27
C GLY A 74 -4.31 -0.51 6.02
N ILE A 75 -4.17 0.77 5.71
CA ILE A 75 -3.29 1.71 6.40
C ILE A 75 -4.13 2.45 7.42
N PHE A 76 -3.74 2.39 8.67
CA PHE A 76 -4.38 3.10 9.79
C PHE A 76 -3.38 4.07 10.40
N VAL A 77 -3.86 5.27 10.72
CA VAL A 77 -3.07 6.35 11.32
C VAL A 77 -3.75 6.87 12.58
N ASP A 78 -2.98 7.38 13.53
CA ASP A 78 -3.51 8.09 14.69
C ASP A 78 -3.51 9.60 14.38
N PRO A 79 -4.66 10.26 14.31
CA PRO A 79 -4.74 11.69 14.01
C PRO A 79 -4.00 12.56 15.04
N ALA A 80 -3.91 12.13 16.28
CA ALA A 80 -3.23 12.85 17.34
C ALA A 80 -1.70 12.89 17.16
N GLU A 81 -1.13 11.97 16.40
CA GLU A 81 0.31 11.94 16.05
C GLU A 81 0.62 12.70 14.74
N SER A 82 -0.40 13.30 14.11
CA SER A 82 -0.36 13.80 12.74
C SER A 82 -0.05 15.30 12.60
N GLY A 83 0.08 16.08 13.70
CA GLY A 83 0.35 17.52 13.68
C GLY A 83 1.84 17.86 13.77
N PRO A 84 2.26 19.08 13.38
CA PRO A 84 3.58 19.59 13.74
C PRO A 84 3.65 19.71 15.27
N GLY A 85 4.44 18.85 15.89
CA GLY A 85 4.50 18.69 17.35
C GLY A 85 3.71 17.51 17.91
N GLY A 86 3.24 16.57 17.06
CA GLY A 86 2.53 15.37 17.48
C GLY A 86 3.29 14.62 18.57
N VAL A 87 2.72 14.63 19.78
CA VAL A 87 3.29 13.97 20.95
C VAL A 87 3.09 12.45 20.76
N ARG A 88 4.18 11.70 20.82
CA ARG A 88 4.10 10.23 20.93
C ARG A 88 3.09 9.87 22.01
N ALA A 89 2.08 9.08 21.67
CA ALA A 89 1.15 8.56 22.66
C ALA A 89 1.96 7.86 23.75
N GLY A 90 1.87 8.37 24.98
CA GLY A 90 2.51 7.76 26.15
C GLY A 90 2.05 6.30 26.29
N ARG A 91 2.91 5.43 26.85
CA ARG A 91 2.55 4.05 27.16
C ARG A 91 1.20 4.03 27.92
N GLY A 92 0.16 3.47 27.26
CA GLY A 92 -1.17 3.30 27.88
C GLY A 92 -2.34 4.00 27.16
N ARG A 93 -2.10 4.93 26.22
CA ARG A 93 -3.18 5.50 25.40
C ARG A 93 -3.56 4.53 24.28
N ARG A 94 -4.85 4.18 24.21
CA ARG A 94 -5.39 3.42 23.08
C ARG A 94 -5.29 4.31 21.84
N ARG A 95 -4.52 3.89 20.84
CA ARG A 95 -4.43 4.58 19.54
C ARG A 95 -5.81 4.59 18.89
N GLU A 96 -6.23 5.75 18.45
CA GLU A 96 -7.41 5.87 17.61
C GLU A 96 -7.00 5.54 16.16
N GLU A 97 -7.44 4.37 15.68
CA GLU A 97 -7.07 3.88 14.36
C GLU A 97 -8.02 4.46 13.30
N HIS A 98 -7.60 5.50 12.57
CA HIS A 98 -8.34 6.04 11.44
C HIS A 98 -7.85 5.42 10.14
N PHE A 99 -8.77 4.88 9.35
CA PHE A 99 -8.45 4.32 8.05
C PHE A 99 -8.00 5.43 7.09
N ALA A 100 -6.85 5.24 6.45
CA ALA A 100 -6.20 6.24 5.61
C ALA A 100 -5.90 5.77 4.18
N GLY A 101 -5.99 4.48 3.88
CA GLY A 101 -5.66 3.94 2.56
C GLY A 101 -5.32 2.46 2.57
N GLU A 102 -4.76 1.98 1.48
CA GLU A 102 -4.33 0.59 1.37
C GLU A 102 -2.94 0.47 0.76
N ILE A 103 -2.23 -0.60 1.12
CA ILE A 103 -0.99 -1.05 0.49
C ILE A 103 -1.01 -2.57 0.38
N ASN A 104 -0.62 -3.10 -0.78
CA ASN A 104 -0.73 -4.51 -1.08
C ASN A 104 0.57 -5.07 -1.66
N LEU A 105 0.93 -6.30 -1.26
CA LEU A 105 1.78 -7.18 -2.05
C LEU A 105 0.88 -8.10 -2.83
N SER A 106 0.93 -8.05 -4.16
CA SER A 106 0.09 -8.86 -5.03
C SER A 106 0.92 -9.72 -5.98
N SER A 107 0.30 -10.77 -6.51
CA SER A 107 0.94 -11.67 -7.48
C SER A 107 2.31 -12.16 -6.99
N VAL A 108 2.35 -12.67 -5.76
CA VAL A 108 3.57 -13.28 -5.21
C VAL A 108 3.93 -14.50 -6.03
N GLN A 109 5.05 -14.43 -6.71
CA GLN A 109 5.58 -15.52 -7.52
C GLN A 109 6.82 -16.10 -6.85
N ARG A 110 6.91 -17.41 -6.84
CA ARG A 110 8.04 -18.19 -6.30
C ARG A 110 8.95 -18.71 -7.41
N GLY A 111 9.77 -19.68 -7.12
CA GLY A 111 10.76 -20.22 -8.04
C GLY A 111 11.85 -19.21 -8.36
N PRO A 112 12.36 -19.14 -9.59
CA PRO A 112 13.46 -18.24 -9.97
C PRO A 112 13.12 -16.76 -9.87
N PHE A 113 11.83 -16.37 -9.94
CA PHE A 113 11.42 -14.97 -9.95
C PHE A 113 11.33 -14.37 -8.55
N GLN A 114 10.82 -15.08 -7.56
CA GLN A 114 10.67 -14.67 -6.14
C GLN A 114 10.32 -13.20 -5.96
N SER A 115 9.26 -12.75 -6.64
CA SER A 115 8.88 -11.34 -6.74
C SER A 115 7.42 -11.12 -6.44
N ALA A 116 7.07 -9.88 -6.08
CA ALA A 116 5.70 -9.41 -5.94
C ALA A 116 5.57 -7.97 -6.44
N TYR A 117 4.34 -7.57 -6.78
CA TYR A 117 4.00 -6.18 -7.07
C TYR A 117 3.49 -5.47 -5.82
N VAL A 118 3.88 -4.21 -5.66
CA VAL A 118 3.34 -3.33 -4.63
C VAL A 118 2.44 -2.29 -5.28
N GLY A 119 1.18 -2.30 -4.87
CA GLY A 119 0.20 -1.27 -5.20
C GLY A 119 -0.26 -0.55 -3.95
N TYR A 120 -0.53 0.76 -4.03
CA TYR A 120 -0.98 1.54 -2.89
C TYR A 120 -1.82 2.75 -3.29
N TRP A 121 -2.64 3.19 -2.36
CA TRP A 121 -3.34 4.47 -2.42
C TRP A 121 -3.52 5.04 -1.02
N ILE A 122 -3.70 6.36 -0.93
CA ILE A 122 -3.90 7.06 0.34
C ILE A 122 -4.99 8.13 0.18
N ASP A 123 -5.75 8.35 1.24
CA ASP A 123 -6.67 9.47 1.37
C ASP A 123 -5.97 10.79 1.08
N GLN A 124 -6.57 11.62 0.23
CA GLN A 124 -6.04 12.93 -0.12
C GLN A 124 -5.76 13.80 1.12
N ALA A 125 -6.64 13.73 2.13
CA ALA A 125 -6.49 14.47 3.38
C ALA A 125 -5.25 14.03 4.19
N GLN A 126 -4.72 12.84 3.93
CA GLN A 126 -3.52 12.27 4.58
C GLN A 126 -2.30 12.30 3.68
N ALA A 127 -2.46 12.71 2.41
CA ALA A 127 -1.35 12.79 1.47
C ALA A 127 -0.30 13.85 1.89
N GLY A 128 0.96 13.64 1.51
CA GLY A 128 2.05 14.56 1.82
C GLY A 128 2.63 14.45 3.23
N ARG A 129 1.99 13.74 4.15
CA ARG A 129 2.42 13.61 5.56
C ARG A 129 3.49 12.54 5.82
N GLY A 130 3.93 11.83 4.78
CA GLY A 130 4.96 10.79 4.89
C GLY A 130 4.45 9.40 5.30
N TYR A 131 3.16 9.21 5.43
CA TYR A 131 2.58 7.91 5.80
C TYR A 131 2.81 6.83 4.73
N MET A 132 2.73 7.17 3.45
CA MET A 132 2.92 6.18 2.39
C MET A 132 4.37 5.70 2.28
N PRO A 133 5.41 6.55 2.29
CA PRO A 133 6.79 6.08 2.39
C PRO A 133 7.03 5.18 3.61
N GLU A 134 6.51 5.56 4.77
CA GLU A 134 6.60 4.75 5.99
C GLU A 134 5.92 3.37 5.81
N ALA A 135 4.70 3.34 5.28
CA ALA A 135 3.98 2.09 4.99
C ALA A 135 4.74 1.20 4.00
N LEU A 136 5.37 1.81 2.98
CA LEU A 136 6.16 1.07 2.00
C LEU A 136 7.41 0.45 2.63
N VAL A 137 8.09 1.13 3.55
CA VAL A 137 9.23 0.54 4.31
C VAL A 137 8.76 -0.60 5.20
N VAL A 138 7.59 -0.48 5.87
CA VAL A 138 7.00 -1.57 6.66
C VAL A 138 6.70 -2.79 5.78
N VAL A 139 6.13 -2.57 4.58
CA VAL A 139 5.83 -3.67 3.64
C VAL A 139 7.10 -4.27 3.05
N ALA A 140 8.12 -3.45 2.73
CA ALA A 140 9.42 -3.95 2.26
C ALA A 140 10.06 -4.87 3.31
N ARG A 141 10.11 -4.43 4.57
CA ARG A 141 10.58 -5.27 5.69
C ARG A 141 9.80 -6.59 5.78
N PHE A 142 8.47 -6.53 5.66
CA PHE A 142 7.65 -7.74 5.67
C PHE A 142 7.94 -8.65 4.46
N ALA A 143 8.09 -8.08 3.26
CA ALA A 143 8.34 -8.82 2.04
C ALA A 143 9.68 -9.57 2.07
N PHE A 144 10.74 -8.91 2.52
CA PHE A 144 12.10 -9.49 2.55
C PHE A 144 12.33 -10.35 3.79
N ASP A 145 12.00 -9.86 4.98
CA ASP A 145 12.34 -10.54 6.23
C ASP A 145 11.39 -11.71 6.55
N HIS A 146 10.10 -11.63 6.17
CA HIS A 146 9.08 -12.63 6.52
C HIS A 146 8.60 -13.45 5.32
N VAL A 147 8.21 -12.78 4.23
CA VAL A 147 7.74 -13.48 3.03
C VAL A 147 8.91 -14.10 2.25
N ARG A 148 10.15 -13.62 2.49
CA ARG A 148 11.39 -14.12 1.86
C ARG A 148 11.36 -13.96 0.34
N LEU A 149 10.95 -12.81 -0.13
CA LEU A 149 11.06 -12.43 -1.54
C LEU A 149 12.47 -11.94 -1.84
N HIS A 150 12.86 -12.06 -3.10
CA HIS A 150 14.08 -11.45 -3.62
C HIS A 150 13.82 -10.04 -4.17
N ARG A 151 12.56 -9.74 -4.56
CA ARG A 151 12.24 -8.50 -5.27
C ARG A 151 10.82 -8.01 -4.98
N ILE A 152 10.66 -6.70 -4.84
CA ILE A 152 9.36 -6.03 -4.94
C ILE A 152 9.39 -5.01 -6.08
N GLN A 153 8.27 -4.87 -6.80
CA GLN A 153 8.12 -3.99 -7.95
C GLN A 153 6.99 -3.01 -7.74
N ILE A 154 7.19 -1.77 -8.15
CA ILE A 154 6.17 -0.72 -8.14
C ILE A 154 6.11 -0.14 -9.55
N SER A 155 4.92 -0.11 -10.15
CA SER A 155 4.72 0.47 -11.49
C SER A 155 3.87 1.71 -11.37
N ILE A 156 4.35 2.85 -11.88
CA ILE A 156 3.72 4.16 -11.67
C ILE A 156 3.59 4.87 -13.03
N ILE A 157 2.40 5.34 -13.34
CA ILE A 157 2.16 6.17 -14.54
C ILE A 157 3.06 7.42 -14.47
N PRO A 158 3.81 7.79 -15.53
CA PRO A 158 4.79 8.88 -15.49
C PRO A 158 4.23 10.21 -14.98
N ARG A 159 2.98 10.54 -15.32
CA ARG A 159 2.31 11.77 -14.88
C ARG A 159 1.81 11.74 -13.42
N ASN A 160 1.84 10.60 -12.75
CA ASN A 160 1.48 10.48 -11.32
C ASN A 160 2.65 10.91 -10.42
N LEU A 161 2.97 12.20 -10.46
CA LEU A 161 4.09 12.78 -9.71
C LEU A 161 4.02 12.54 -8.20
N ARG A 162 2.81 12.42 -7.64
CA ARG A 162 2.63 12.19 -6.21
C ARG A 162 3.05 10.79 -5.80
N SER A 163 2.66 9.78 -6.58
CA SER A 163 3.09 8.40 -6.37
C SER A 163 4.60 8.24 -6.60
N ARG A 164 5.15 8.91 -7.64
CA ARG A 164 6.59 8.91 -7.90
C ARG A 164 7.40 9.48 -6.74
N ARG A 165 6.97 10.58 -6.12
CA ARG A 165 7.63 11.14 -4.94
C ARG A 165 7.76 10.17 -3.76
N VAL A 166 6.89 9.17 -3.65
CA VAL A 166 6.98 8.13 -2.60
C VAL A 166 8.23 7.27 -2.82
N VAL A 167 8.39 6.74 -4.03
CA VAL A 167 9.54 5.87 -4.37
C VAL A 167 10.85 6.67 -4.48
N GLU A 168 10.80 7.92 -4.95
CA GLU A 168 11.94 8.82 -5.02
C GLU A 168 12.49 9.17 -3.61
N LYS A 169 11.61 9.43 -2.62
CA LYS A 169 12.02 9.64 -1.22
C LYS A 169 12.72 8.44 -0.62
N LEU A 170 12.32 7.25 -1.01
CA LEU A 170 12.96 6.01 -0.57
C LEU A 170 14.14 5.61 -1.45
N LYS A 171 14.48 6.43 -2.47
CA LYS A 171 15.55 6.15 -3.44
C LYS A 171 15.43 4.75 -4.04
N ILE A 172 14.20 4.32 -4.36
CA ILE A 172 13.96 3.04 -5.03
C ILE A 172 14.36 3.19 -6.48
N ARG A 173 15.12 2.21 -7.00
CA ARG A 173 15.72 2.25 -8.32
C ARG A 173 14.69 2.25 -9.42
N ASP A 174 14.85 3.18 -10.38
CA ASP A 174 14.12 3.25 -11.65
C ASP A 174 14.70 2.22 -12.63
N GLU A 175 13.85 1.44 -13.27
CA GLU A 175 14.22 0.43 -14.26
C GLU A 175 13.71 0.76 -15.66
N GLY A 176 13.31 1.99 -15.88
CA GLY A 176 12.83 2.46 -17.19
C GLY A 176 11.33 2.31 -17.37
N ILE A 177 10.89 2.59 -18.58
CA ILE A 177 9.48 2.67 -18.98
C ILE A 177 9.04 1.37 -19.65
N ALA A 178 7.95 0.79 -19.11
CA ALA A 178 7.18 -0.24 -19.79
C ALA A 178 6.03 0.42 -20.55
N HIS A 179 6.09 0.39 -21.89
CA HIS A 179 5.09 1.01 -22.74
C HIS A 179 3.79 0.23 -22.76
N ARG A 180 2.66 0.94 -22.68
CA ARG A 180 1.29 0.37 -22.73
C ARG A 180 1.14 -0.83 -21.78
N TYR A 181 1.62 -0.67 -20.55
CA TYR A 181 1.85 -1.77 -19.63
C TYR A 181 0.57 -2.25 -18.91
N LEU A 182 -0.22 -1.31 -18.40
CA LEU A 182 -1.47 -1.63 -17.70
C LEU A 182 -2.60 -0.76 -18.22
N GLU A 183 -3.81 -1.33 -18.27
CA GLU A 183 -5.02 -0.59 -18.57
C GLU A 183 -5.50 0.15 -17.32
N ILE A 184 -5.53 1.47 -17.41
CA ILE A 184 -5.96 2.36 -16.35
C ILE A 184 -7.13 3.19 -16.86
N ASN A 185 -8.28 3.08 -16.22
CA ASN A 185 -9.50 3.80 -16.60
C ASN A 185 -9.81 3.70 -18.11
N GLY A 186 -9.65 2.49 -18.68
CA GLY A 186 -9.91 2.18 -20.09
C GLY A 186 -8.81 2.57 -21.08
N VAL A 187 -7.65 3.03 -20.60
CA VAL A 187 -6.51 3.42 -21.46
C VAL A 187 -5.28 2.59 -21.09
N TRP A 188 -4.60 2.01 -22.08
CA TRP A 188 -3.31 1.36 -21.90
C TRP A 188 -2.23 2.40 -21.67
N GLU A 189 -1.80 2.54 -20.42
CA GLU A 189 -0.86 3.56 -19.96
C GLU A 189 0.57 3.04 -19.86
N ASP A 190 1.53 3.92 -20.20
CA ASP A 190 2.94 3.69 -19.90
C ASP A 190 3.18 3.73 -18.39
N HIS A 191 4.11 2.91 -17.89
CA HIS A 191 4.49 2.90 -16.50
C HIS A 191 6.00 2.93 -16.33
N ILE A 192 6.49 3.81 -15.47
CA ILE A 192 7.86 3.70 -14.94
C ILE A 192 7.89 2.54 -13.96
N ARG A 193 8.82 1.63 -14.15
CA ARG A 193 9.01 0.47 -13.27
C ARG A 193 10.09 0.79 -12.24
N TYR A 194 9.73 0.69 -10.99
CA TYR A 194 10.65 0.81 -9.87
C TYR A 194 10.81 -0.56 -9.21
N ALA A 195 12.01 -0.84 -8.68
CA ALA A 195 12.25 -2.08 -7.97
C ALA A 195 13.21 -1.88 -6.79
N LEU A 196 12.98 -2.72 -5.77
CA LEU A 196 13.91 -2.92 -4.65
C LEU A 196 14.21 -4.41 -4.58
N THR A 197 15.48 -4.78 -4.58
CA THR A 197 15.95 -6.17 -4.44
C THR A 197 16.35 -6.46 -2.99
N LEU A 198 16.54 -7.74 -2.67
CA LEU A 198 16.98 -8.19 -1.36
C LEU A 198 18.37 -7.63 -0.99
N GLU A 199 19.27 -7.54 -1.97
CA GLU A 199 20.62 -6.98 -1.79
C GLU A 199 20.51 -5.48 -1.45
N GLU A 200 19.78 -4.71 -2.25
CA GLU A 200 19.55 -3.29 -2.00
C GLU A 200 18.85 -3.04 -0.65
N TRP A 201 17.94 -3.96 -0.25
CA TRP A 201 17.31 -3.92 1.07
C TRP A 201 18.32 -4.15 2.18
N HIS A 202 19.20 -5.17 2.06
CA HIS A 202 20.21 -5.45 3.07
C HIS A 202 21.18 -4.29 3.25
N ASP A 203 21.63 -3.69 2.15
CA ASP A 203 22.57 -2.55 2.16
C ASP A 203 21.96 -1.31 2.84
N ARG A 204 20.65 -1.11 2.74
CA ARG A 204 19.98 0.12 3.16
C ARG A 204 18.96 -0.05 4.28
N ARG A 205 18.76 -1.27 4.74
CA ARG A 205 17.74 -1.63 5.75
C ARG A 205 17.82 -0.76 6.99
N ASP A 206 19.00 -0.62 7.56
CA ASP A 206 19.19 0.10 8.82
C ASP A 206 18.97 1.62 8.64
N GLU A 207 19.36 2.19 7.49
CA GLU A 207 19.03 3.56 7.11
C GLU A 207 17.52 3.77 7.03
N LEU A 208 16.84 2.95 6.22
CA LEU A 208 15.39 3.06 5.98
C LEU A 208 14.57 2.82 7.25
N VAL A 209 14.95 1.83 8.04
CA VAL A 209 14.25 1.53 9.31
C VAL A 209 14.45 2.67 10.31
N ARG A 210 15.65 3.20 10.46
CA ARG A 210 15.93 4.32 11.37
C ARG A 210 15.19 5.59 10.94
N GLU A 211 15.20 5.92 9.65
CA GLU A 211 14.58 7.14 9.13
C GLU A 211 13.04 7.10 9.21
N TRP A 212 12.44 5.95 8.88
CA TRP A 212 10.99 5.86 8.71
C TRP A 212 10.25 5.15 9.83
N LEU A 213 10.90 4.24 10.58
CA LEU A 213 10.27 3.42 11.61
C LEU A 213 10.83 3.67 13.02
N GLY A 214 11.95 4.40 13.14
CA GLY A 214 12.66 4.71 14.39
C GLY A 214 12.00 5.77 15.28
#